data_c836c343e70d3f86d626d99b49fe410d
#
_entry.id   c836c343e70d3f86d626d99b49fe410d
#
_cell.length_a   1.000
_cell.length_b   1.000
_cell.length_c   1.000
_cell.angle_alpha   90.00
_cell.angle_beta   90.00
_cell.angle_gamma   90.00
#
_symmetry.space_group_name_H-M   'P 1'
#
loop_
_entity.id
_entity.type
_entity.pdbx_description
1 polymer ?
#
loop_
_entity_poly.entity_id
_entity_poly.type
_entity_poly.pdbx_seq_one_letter_code
_entity_poly.pdbx_strand_id
1 'polypeptide(L)'
;MFRILSLDGGGIKGAFTASVLATLEEDTGQSVVDHFDLITGTSTGGILAIGLGLGLPARQICNFYAEKGPMIFPGTSLVRRVEGKLRQLFGPKHSHDVLRDALEEVFGTRKFGESKCRLVIPTYDAIRGRLFLMKTAHHERFKYDIDAPAVDVALATSAAPTYFAASPFPT
;
A
#
# COMPACT_ATOMS: atom_id res chain seq x y z
N MET A 1 -10.16 -4.55 -24.92
CA MET A 1 -8.77 -4.93 -24.49
C MET A 1 -8.75 -4.85 -22.98
N PHE A 2 -8.26 -5.87 -22.26
CA PHE A 2 -8.14 -5.86 -20.79
C PHE A 2 -6.87 -5.08 -20.39
N ARG A 3 -7.00 -4.04 -19.57
CA ARG A 3 -5.93 -3.12 -19.18
C ARG A 3 -5.57 -3.33 -17.72
N ILE A 4 -4.29 -3.55 -17.45
CA ILE A 4 -3.76 -3.77 -16.10
C ILE A 4 -2.78 -2.64 -15.76
N LEU A 5 -2.97 -2.02 -14.59
CA LEU A 5 -2.00 -1.13 -13.98
C LEU A 5 -1.19 -1.90 -12.94
N SER A 6 0.11 -2.00 -13.15
CA SER A 6 1.05 -2.60 -12.19
C SER A 6 1.89 -1.51 -11.53
N LEU A 7 1.84 -1.45 -10.20
CA LEU A 7 2.50 -0.44 -9.37
C LEU A 7 3.62 -1.07 -8.56
N ASP A 8 4.85 -0.70 -8.87
CA ASP A 8 6.02 -1.22 -8.16
C ASP A 8 6.13 -0.65 -6.74
N GLY A 9 6.63 -1.48 -5.82
CA GLY A 9 7.05 -1.07 -4.50
C GLY A 9 8.37 -0.30 -4.55
N GLY A 10 8.71 0.38 -3.47
CA GLY A 10 9.98 1.11 -3.38
C GLY A 10 10.06 2.12 -2.23
N GLY A 11 9.30 1.90 -1.17
CA GLY A 11 9.29 2.79 -0.01
C GLY A 11 8.86 4.21 -0.40
N ILE A 12 9.61 5.22 0.01
CA ILE A 12 9.29 6.64 -0.28
C ILE A 12 9.17 6.96 -1.78
N LYS A 13 9.73 6.12 -2.67
CA LYS A 13 9.61 6.31 -4.12
C LYS A 13 8.17 6.17 -4.62
N GLY A 14 7.28 5.56 -3.83
CA GLY A 14 5.84 5.58 -4.10
C GLY A 14 5.24 6.98 -4.26
N ALA A 15 5.85 7.99 -3.64
CA ALA A 15 5.48 9.40 -3.82
C ALA A 15 5.60 9.85 -5.29
N PHE A 16 6.65 9.39 -5.99
CA PHE A 16 6.83 9.69 -7.43
C PHE A 16 5.70 9.07 -8.26
N THR A 17 5.41 7.79 -8.03
CA THR A 17 4.31 7.10 -8.72
C THR A 17 2.97 7.78 -8.44
N ALA A 18 2.69 8.14 -7.17
CA ALA A 18 1.48 8.87 -6.80
C ALA A 18 1.38 10.22 -7.49
N SER A 19 2.50 10.95 -7.63
CA SER A 19 2.55 12.24 -8.33
C SER A 19 2.23 12.09 -9.82
N VAL A 20 2.79 11.08 -10.49
CA VAL A 20 2.50 10.80 -11.91
C VAL A 20 1.01 10.50 -12.10
N LEU A 21 0.43 9.65 -11.24
CA LEU A 21 -0.99 9.31 -11.32
C LEU A 21 -1.89 10.51 -10.99
N ALA A 22 -1.49 11.37 -10.06
CA ALA A 22 -2.22 12.60 -9.75
C ALA A 22 -2.25 13.56 -10.93
N THR A 23 -1.11 13.73 -11.62
CA THR A 23 -1.06 14.54 -12.84
C THR A 23 -1.94 13.95 -13.93
N LEU A 24 -1.95 12.62 -14.10
CA LEU A 24 -2.81 11.96 -15.06
C LEU A 24 -4.30 12.21 -14.78
N GLU A 25 -4.74 12.12 -13.51
CA GLU A 25 -6.13 12.43 -13.13
C GLU A 25 -6.47 13.91 -13.40
N GLU A 26 -5.54 14.83 -13.09
CA GLU A 26 -5.72 16.27 -13.32
C GLU A 26 -5.81 16.60 -14.81
N ASP A 27 -4.97 16.02 -15.64
CA ASP A 27 -4.92 16.27 -17.07
C ASP A 27 -6.13 15.67 -17.81
N THR A 28 -6.61 14.49 -17.38
CA THR A 28 -7.73 13.79 -18.02
C THR A 28 -9.08 14.15 -17.43
N GLY A 29 -9.13 14.66 -16.21
CA GLY A 29 -10.37 14.88 -15.45
C GLY A 29 -11.09 13.57 -15.07
N GLN A 30 -10.40 12.43 -15.14
CA GLN A 30 -10.93 11.10 -14.84
C GLN A 30 -10.10 10.39 -13.80
N SER A 31 -10.73 9.54 -12.98
CA SER A 31 -10.01 8.74 -12.01
C SER A 31 -9.14 7.67 -12.69
N VAL A 32 -7.99 7.34 -12.10
CA VAL A 32 -7.11 6.26 -12.57
C VAL A 32 -7.89 4.95 -12.73
N VAL A 33 -8.81 4.64 -11.80
CA VAL A 33 -9.58 3.39 -11.84
C VAL A 33 -10.50 3.28 -13.06
N ASP A 34 -10.86 4.39 -13.70
CA ASP A 34 -11.70 4.38 -14.90
C ASP A 34 -10.94 3.93 -16.16
N HIS A 35 -9.60 3.98 -16.09
CA HIS A 35 -8.74 3.62 -17.22
C HIS A 35 -8.27 2.16 -17.22
N PHE A 36 -8.42 1.44 -16.09
CA PHE A 36 -7.88 0.11 -15.93
C PHE A 36 -8.91 -0.90 -15.40
N ASP A 37 -8.86 -2.10 -15.94
CA ASP A 37 -9.76 -3.20 -15.56
C ASP A 37 -9.29 -3.91 -14.27
N LEU A 38 -7.98 -3.79 -13.95
CA LEU A 38 -7.35 -4.36 -12.77
C LEU A 38 -6.16 -3.51 -12.36
N ILE A 39 -5.99 -3.31 -11.05
CA ILE A 39 -4.80 -2.68 -10.49
C ILE A 39 -4.11 -3.67 -9.56
N THR A 40 -2.81 -3.77 -9.66
CA THR A 40 -1.96 -4.57 -8.79
C THR A 40 -0.78 -3.76 -8.30
N GLY A 41 -0.25 -4.11 -7.13
CA GLY A 41 0.93 -3.44 -6.61
C GLY A 41 1.44 -4.10 -5.34
N THR A 42 2.74 -3.94 -5.08
CA THR A 42 3.43 -4.51 -3.91
C THR A 42 3.97 -3.40 -3.03
N SER A 43 3.88 -3.55 -1.70
CA SER A 43 4.39 -2.57 -0.73
C SER A 43 3.73 -1.21 -0.94
N THR A 44 4.48 -0.14 -1.14
CA THR A 44 3.95 1.20 -1.44
C THR A 44 3.09 1.22 -2.70
N GLY A 45 3.40 0.39 -3.71
CA GLY A 45 2.54 0.20 -4.87
C GLY A 45 1.20 -0.46 -4.51
N GLY A 46 1.21 -1.38 -3.53
CA GLY A 46 -0.01 -1.99 -2.98
C GLY A 46 -0.86 -0.98 -2.21
N ILE A 47 -0.24 -0.10 -1.41
CA ILE A 47 -0.93 1.00 -0.73
C ILE A 47 -1.62 1.92 -1.75
N LEU A 48 -0.90 2.30 -2.82
CA LEU A 48 -1.44 3.07 -3.94
C LEU A 48 -2.64 2.36 -4.59
N ALA A 49 -2.49 1.08 -4.94
CA ALA A 49 -3.54 0.29 -5.57
C ALA A 49 -4.81 0.23 -4.72
N ILE A 50 -4.66 -0.02 -3.40
CA ILE A 50 -5.77 -0.07 -2.45
C ILE A 50 -6.43 1.31 -2.35
N GLY A 51 -5.66 2.37 -2.17
CA GLY A 51 -6.18 3.74 -2.07
C GLY A 51 -6.99 4.14 -3.30
N LEU A 52 -6.45 3.93 -4.50
CA LEU A 52 -7.15 4.19 -5.76
C LEU A 52 -8.42 3.34 -5.87
N GLY A 53 -8.33 2.05 -5.55
CA GLY A 53 -9.48 1.14 -5.56
C GLY A 53 -10.59 1.59 -4.60
N LEU A 54 -10.25 2.09 -3.42
CA LEU A 54 -11.20 2.66 -2.47
C LEU A 54 -11.74 4.04 -2.91
N GLY A 55 -11.31 4.54 -4.05
CA GLY A 55 -11.79 5.80 -4.63
C GLY A 55 -11.12 7.05 -4.07
N LEU A 56 -9.93 6.92 -3.49
CA LEU A 56 -9.13 8.07 -3.12
C LEU A 56 -8.53 8.70 -4.38
N PRO A 57 -8.60 10.03 -4.53
CA PRO A 57 -7.88 10.70 -5.61
C PRO A 57 -6.37 10.48 -5.47
N ALA A 58 -5.67 10.28 -6.59
CA ALA A 58 -4.22 10.08 -6.57
C ALA A 58 -3.47 11.24 -5.90
N ARG A 59 -3.99 12.47 -6.00
CA ARG A 59 -3.43 13.65 -5.31
C ARG A 59 -3.48 13.50 -3.78
N GLN A 60 -4.55 12.95 -3.24
CA GLN A 60 -4.65 12.69 -1.78
C GLN A 60 -3.61 11.67 -1.34
N ILE A 61 -3.38 10.63 -2.12
CA ILE A 61 -2.37 9.61 -1.83
C ILE A 61 -0.96 10.21 -1.96
N CYS A 62 -0.73 11.10 -2.94
CA CYS A 62 0.52 11.84 -3.08
C CYS A 62 0.82 12.69 -1.83
N ASN A 63 -0.17 13.43 -1.33
CA ASN A 63 -0.05 14.22 -0.11
C ASN A 63 0.24 13.35 1.11
N PHE A 64 -0.41 12.20 1.24
CA PHE A 64 -0.11 11.21 2.28
C PHE A 64 1.39 10.85 2.29
N TYR A 65 1.98 10.54 1.12
CA TYR A 65 3.42 10.24 1.04
C TYR A 65 4.30 11.46 1.34
N ALA A 66 3.89 12.66 0.97
CA ALA A 66 4.63 13.88 1.26
C ALA A 66 4.68 14.17 2.77
N GLU A 67 3.56 13.99 3.45
CA GLU A 67 3.41 14.30 4.87
C GLU A 67 3.92 13.18 5.79
N LYS A 68 3.53 11.95 5.54
CA LYS A 68 3.82 10.80 6.41
C LYS A 68 5.06 10.01 5.98
N GLY A 69 5.46 10.12 4.70
CA GLY A 69 6.58 9.36 4.14
C GLY A 69 7.89 9.48 4.92
N PRO A 70 8.33 10.67 5.35
CA PRO A 70 9.55 10.83 6.15
C PRO A 70 9.50 10.09 7.50
N MET A 71 8.32 9.95 8.11
CA MET A 71 8.13 9.24 9.38
C MET A 71 8.08 7.72 9.16
N ILE A 72 7.40 7.28 8.10
CA ILE A 72 7.24 5.85 7.77
C ILE A 72 8.55 5.26 7.23
N PHE A 73 9.31 6.04 6.44
CA PHE A 73 10.55 5.61 5.78
C PHE A 73 11.74 6.45 6.23
N PRO A 74 12.13 6.41 7.51
CA PRO A 74 13.28 7.15 8.00
C PRO A 74 14.56 6.62 7.35
N GLY A 75 15.37 7.48 6.77
CA GLY A 75 16.70 7.10 6.24
C GLY A 75 16.92 7.30 4.75
N THR A 76 16.06 8.05 4.06
CA THR A 76 16.29 8.47 2.67
C THR A 76 17.09 9.77 2.54
N SER A 77 17.40 10.47 3.65
CA SER A 77 18.21 11.70 3.67
C SER A 77 19.68 11.43 3.99
N LEU A 78 20.57 12.33 3.52
CA LEU A 78 22.02 12.35 3.74
C LEU A 78 22.49 12.35 5.24
N VAL A 79 21.56 12.43 6.18
CA VAL A 79 21.78 12.35 7.64
C VAL A 79 22.18 10.93 8.11
N ARG A 80 22.20 9.97 7.20
CA ARG A 80 22.51 8.53 7.45
C ARG A 80 23.80 8.23 8.22
N ARG A 81 24.69 9.17 8.38
CA ARG A 81 26.02 8.94 8.98
C ARG A 81 26.07 9.07 10.51
N VAL A 82 25.11 9.76 11.11
CA VAL A 82 25.10 10.04 12.57
C VAL A 82 24.07 9.17 13.32
N GLU A 83 23.00 8.75 12.65
CA GLU A 83 21.85 8.08 13.29
C GLU A 83 21.94 6.55 13.39
N GLY A 84 23.00 5.93 12.89
CA GLY A 84 23.17 4.47 12.94
C GLY A 84 23.07 3.86 14.36
N LYS A 85 23.34 4.65 15.41
CA LYS A 85 23.20 4.24 16.80
C LYS A 85 21.79 4.42 17.36
N LEU A 86 21.03 5.42 16.90
CA LEU A 86 19.62 5.61 17.34
C LEU A 86 18.66 4.59 16.69
N ARG A 87 18.95 4.12 15.47
CA ARG A 87 18.15 3.13 14.77
C ARG A 87 18.08 1.77 15.48
N GLN A 88 19.06 1.45 16.31
CA GLN A 88 19.03 0.24 17.15
C GLN A 88 18.09 0.35 18.36
N LEU A 89 17.69 1.57 18.73
CA LEU A 89 16.78 1.83 19.86
C LEU A 89 15.30 1.84 19.44
N PHE A 90 15.00 2.12 18.16
CA PHE A 90 13.64 2.11 17.60
C PHE A 90 13.53 0.94 16.62
N GLY A 91 13.16 -0.24 17.13
CA GLY A 91 13.07 -1.47 16.35
C GLY A 91 11.96 -1.46 15.28
N PRO A 92 11.88 -2.51 14.44
CA PRO A 92 10.90 -2.67 13.35
C PRO A 92 9.45 -2.49 13.77
N LYS A 93 9.13 -2.74 15.04
CA LYS A 93 7.79 -2.59 15.62
C LYS A 93 7.29 -1.14 15.59
N HIS A 94 8.16 -0.17 15.91
CA HIS A 94 7.76 1.24 15.93
C HIS A 94 7.40 1.77 14.53
N SER A 95 8.15 1.37 13.51
CA SER A 95 7.84 1.73 12.12
C SER A 95 6.52 1.12 11.61
N HIS A 96 6.16 -0.07 12.11
CA HIS A 96 4.90 -0.73 11.78
C HIS A 96 3.70 0.02 12.37
N ASP A 97 3.80 0.45 13.64
CA ASP A 97 2.72 1.18 14.31
C ASP A 97 2.49 2.54 13.64
N VAL A 98 3.57 3.27 13.30
CA VAL A 98 3.48 4.54 12.56
C VAL A 98 2.82 4.37 11.18
N LEU A 99 3.15 3.29 10.47
CA LEU A 99 2.49 3.01 9.19
C LEU A 99 1.02 2.65 9.38
N ARG A 100 0.69 1.87 10.41
CA ARG A 100 -0.70 1.50 10.74
C ARG A 100 -1.53 2.75 11.01
N ASP A 101 -1.09 3.59 11.93
CA ASP A 101 -1.80 4.82 12.32
C ASP A 101 -2.04 5.72 11.09
N ALA A 102 -1.03 5.87 10.24
CA ALA A 102 -1.14 6.66 9.02
C ALA A 102 -2.13 6.05 8.00
N LEU A 103 -2.19 4.73 7.88
CA LEU A 103 -3.14 4.03 7.00
C LEU A 103 -4.55 4.08 7.55
N GLU A 104 -4.73 3.98 8.87
CA GLU A 104 -6.03 4.12 9.55
C GLU A 104 -6.62 5.53 9.35
N GLU A 105 -5.78 6.57 9.38
CA GLU A 105 -6.21 7.94 9.10
C GLU A 105 -6.78 8.09 7.68
N VAL A 106 -6.23 7.37 6.70
CA VAL A 106 -6.60 7.49 5.27
C VAL A 106 -7.66 6.48 4.86
N PHE A 107 -7.53 5.22 5.28
CA PHE A 107 -8.45 4.15 4.89
C PHE A 107 -9.62 3.98 5.87
N GLY A 108 -9.46 4.41 7.14
CA GLY A 108 -10.48 4.23 8.18
C GLY A 108 -10.79 2.75 8.40
N THR A 109 -12.07 2.45 8.53
CA THR A 109 -12.59 1.09 8.75
C THR A 109 -12.98 0.36 7.47
N ARG A 110 -12.61 0.91 6.30
CA ARG A 110 -12.99 0.33 5.00
C ARG A 110 -12.40 -1.05 4.78
N LYS A 111 -13.21 -1.91 4.16
CA LYS A 111 -12.80 -3.26 3.79
C LYS A 111 -12.14 -3.27 2.41
N PHE A 112 -11.25 -4.24 2.18
CA PHE A 112 -10.59 -4.45 0.91
C PHE A 112 -11.59 -4.70 -0.23
N GLY A 113 -12.70 -5.40 0.06
CA GLY A 113 -13.76 -5.69 -0.90
C GLY A 113 -14.60 -4.47 -1.33
N GLU A 114 -14.48 -3.33 -0.65
CA GLU A 114 -15.17 -2.07 -1.04
C GLU A 114 -14.50 -1.38 -2.23
N SER A 115 -13.45 -1.96 -2.76
CA SER A 115 -12.77 -1.44 -3.96
C SER A 115 -13.71 -1.36 -5.15
N LYS A 116 -13.67 -0.21 -5.84
CA LYS A 116 -14.44 0.06 -7.07
C LYS A 116 -13.86 -0.61 -8.32
N CYS A 117 -12.63 -1.10 -8.24
CA CYS A 117 -11.97 -1.82 -9.33
C CYS A 117 -11.42 -3.16 -8.84
N ARG A 118 -11.01 -4.02 -9.76
CA ARG A 118 -10.38 -5.30 -9.43
C ARG A 118 -8.99 -5.04 -8.89
N LEU A 119 -8.70 -5.61 -7.70
CA LEU A 119 -7.38 -5.55 -7.11
C LEU A 119 -6.78 -6.95 -6.97
N VAL A 120 -5.47 -7.04 -7.19
CA VAL A 120 -4.65 -8.20 -6.84
C VAL A 120 -3.42 -7.67 -6.11
N ILE A 121 -3.33 -7.95 -4.80
CA ILE A 121 -2.27 -7.42 -3.93
C ILE A 121 -1.39 -8.59 -3.47
N PRO A 122 -0.15 -8.69 -3.98
CA PRO A 122 0.80 -9.70 -3.53
C PRO A 122 1.22 -9.48 -2.07
N THR A 123 1.20 -10.56 -1.29
CA THR A 123 1.68 -10.63 0.08
C THR A 123 2.52 -11.90 0.26
N TYR A 124 3.21 -12.03 1.39
CA TYR A 124 3.99 -13.23 1.69
C TYR A 124 3.48 -13.89 2.96
N ASP A 125 3.01 -15.14 2.83
CA ASP A 125 2.63 -15.99 3.96
C ASP A 125 3.90 -16.58 4.59
N ALA A 126 4.37 -15.95 5.66
CA ALA A 126 5.60 -16.35 6.33
C ALA A 126 5.49 -17.70 7.06
N ILE A 127 4.28 -18.13 7.41
CA ILE A 127 4.04 -19.42 8.08
C ILE A 127 4.21 -20.56 7.07
N ARG A 128 3.64 -20.40 5.86
CA ARG A 128 3.70 -21.42 4.81
C ARG A 128 4.85 -21.23 3.83
N GLY A 129 5.62 -20.13 3.96
CA GLY A 129 6.76 -19.83 3.11
C GLY A 129 6.40 -19.62 1.63
N ARG A 130 5.24 -19.00 1.34
CA ARG A 130 4.74 -18.87 -0.03
C ARG A 130 4.13 -17.50 -0.33
N LEU A 131 4.11 -17.17 -1.61
CA LEU A 131 3.35 -16.03 -2.10
C LEU A 131 1.85 -16.24 -1.85
N PHE A 132 1.20 -15.22 -1.33
CA PHE A 132 -0.25 -15.15 -1.21
C PHE A 132 -0.76 -13.91 -1.94
N LEU A 133 -1.79 -14.08 -2.78
CA LEU A 133 -2.38 -12.99 -3.54
C LEU A 133 -3.75 -12.64 -2.96
N MET A 134 -3.84 -11.48 -2.31
CA MET A 134 -5.11 -10.91 -1.87
C MET A 134 -5.89 -10.40 -3.07
N LYS A 135 -7.18 -10.73 -3.19
CA LYS A 135 -8.01 -10.44 -4.36
C LYS A 135 -9.37 -9.91 -3.97
N THR A 136 -9.85 -8.90 -4.70
CA THR A 136 -11.25 -8.48 -4.63
C THR A 136 -12.17 -9.50 -5.31
N ALA A 137 -13.49 -9.40 -5.09
CA ALA A 137 -14.49 -10.40 -5.52
C ALA A 137 -14.77 -10.35 -7.05
N HIS A 138 -13.75 -10.37 -7.88
CA HIS A 138 -13.90 -10.36 -9.33
C HIS A 138 -14.02 -11.76 -9.97
N HIS A 139 -14.13 -12.81 -9.16
CA HIS A 139 -14.41 -14.17 -9.55
C HIS A 139 -15.11 -14.91 -8.40
N GLU A 140 -15.96 -15.88 -8.70
CA GLU A 140 -16.76 -16.62 -7.70
C GLU A 140 -15.92 -17.30 -6.61
N ARG A 141 -14.68 -17.66 -6.90
CA ARG A 141 -13.73 -18.26 -5.94
C ARG A 141 -13.03 -17.25 -5.02
N PHE A 142 -13.14 -15.94 -5.29
CA PHE A 142 -12.43 -14.90 -4.54
C PHE A 142 -13.37 -14.25 -3.52
N LYS A 143 -13.68 -14.99 -2.45
CA LYS A 143 -14.66 -14.57 -1.43
C LYS A 143 -14.04 -14.33 -0.05
N TYR A 144 -12.80 -14.76 0.15
CA TYR A 144 -12.21 -14.79 1.50
C TYR A 144 -11.53 -13.48 1.89
N ASP A 145 -10.96 -12.78 0.92
CA ASP A 145 -10.13 -11.60 1.18
C ASP A 145 -10.95 -10.30 1.30
N ILE A 146 -12.20 -10.32 0.88
CA ILE A 146 -13.04 -9.12 0.72
C ILE A 146 -13.41 -8.46 2.05
N ASP A 147 -13.52 -9.25 3.12
CA ASP A 147 -13.87 -8.76 4.45
C ASP A 147 -12.65 -8.26 5.24
N ALA A 148 -11.45 -8.45 4.71
CA ALA A 148 -10.23 -7.99 5.35
C ALA A 148 -10.21 -6.45 5.44
N PRO A 149 -9.81 -5.86 6.58
CA PRO A 149 -9.55 -4.43 6.66
C PRO A 149 -8.52 -4.01 5.60
N ALA A 150 -8.80 -2.95 4.85
CA ALA A 150 -7.88 -2.44 3.83
C ALA A 150 -6.51 -2.07 4.42
N VAL A 151 -6.49 -1.58 5.65
CA VAL A 151 -5.27 -1.31 6.43
C VAL A 151 -4.42 -2.56 6.58
N ASP A 152 -5.03 -3.69 6.95
CA ASP A 152 -4.29 -4.93 7.19
C ASP A 152 -3.72 -5.52 5.88
N VAL A 153 -4.45 -5.39 4.78
CA VAL A 153 -3.93 -5.79 3.45
C VAL A 153 -2.74 -4.91 3.05
N ALA A 154 -2.82 -3.59 3.29
CA ALA A 154 -1.74 -2.65 3.01
C ALA A 154 -0.49 -2.93 3.88
N LEU A 155 -0.69 -3.25 5.17
CA LEU A 155 0.39 -3.66 6.06
C LEU A 155 1.02 -4.98 5.62
N ALA A 156 0.21 -5.98 5.26
CA ALA A 156 0.70 -7.29 4.83
C ALA A 156 1.57 -7.20 3.57
N THR A 157 1.16 -6.41 2.57
CA THR A 157 1.97 -6.21 1.36
C THR A 157 3.23 -5.38 1.61
N SER A 158 3.24 -4.56 2.68
CA SER A 158 4.36 -3.71 3.08
C SER A 158 5.32 -4.36 4.07
N ALA A 159 5.00 -5.55 4.58
CA ALA A 159 5.78 -6.28 5.61
C ALA A 159 7.09 -6.85 5.04
N ALA A 160 7.94 -5.96 4.49
CA ALA A 160 9.26 -6.34 4.00
C ALA A 160 10.16 -6.77 5.17
N PRO A 161 10.81 -7.94 5.11
CA PRO A 161 11.74 -8.39 6.15
C PRO A 161 12.76 -7.31 6.50
N THR A 162 13.10 -7.17 7.78
CA THR A 162 14.03 -6.18 8.35
C THR A 162 13.51 -4.73 8.43
N TYR A 163 12.42 -4.38 7.74
CA TYR A 163 11.82 -3.04 7.79
C TYR A 163 10.55 -3.00 8.63
N PHE A 164 9.69 -3.99 8.49
CA PHE A 164 8.41 -4.07 9.20
C PHE A 164 8.23 -5.45 9.84
N ALA A 165 7.50 -5.48 10.96
CA ALA A 165 7.08 -6.74 11.57
C ALA A 165 6.07 -7.46 10.68
N ALA A 166 6.00 -8.79 10.77
CA ALA A 166 4.94 -9.56 10.14
C ALA A 166 3.58 -9.13 10.72
N SER A 167 2.63 -8.82 9.86
CA SER A 167 1.26 -8.51 10.27
C SER A 167 0.51 -9.82 10.53
N PRO A 168 -0.11 -10.02 11.72
CA PRO A 168 -1.02 -11.13 11.92
C PRO A 168 -2.25 -10.91 11.03
N PHE A 169 -2.48 -11.85 10.12
CA PHE A 169 -3.70 -11.86 9.31
C PHE A 169 -4.69 -12.85 9.93
N PRO A 170 -5.96 -12.49 10.16
CA PRO A 170 -6.96 -13.45 10.58
C PRO A 170 -7.14 -14.50 9.48
N THR A 171 -6.84 -15.76 9.83
CA THR A 171 -7.03 -16.96 8.98
C THR A 171 -8.48 -17.40 9.01
#